data_bc0a9b3112a21835811cd2b18397f05f
#
_entry.id   bc0a9b3112a21835811cd2b18397f05f
#
_cell.length_a   1.000
_cell.length_b   1.000
_cell.length_c   1.000
_cell.angle_alpha   90.00
_cell.angle_beta   90.00
_cell.angle_gamma   90.00
#
_symmetry.space_group_name_H-M   'P 1'
#
loop_
_entity.id
_entity.type
_entity.pdbx_description
1 polymer ?
#
loop_
_entity_poly.entity_id
_entity_poly.type
_entity_poly.pdbx_seq_one_letter_code
_entity_poly.pdbx_strand_id
1 'polypeptide(L)'
;MVRAKICGITRLEDALLAEQLGAWAVGFILAPGTRRSVEPDRIRPIVEALGPFIVRVGVFVDAPPEVVLEQMQTARLQVAQLHGLEPPEWAEQIRRFYPVIKAFKLSGPARPDWLDYPADALLVDGVTPGSGQRYPLDWITPLLQHPRLIIAGGLTPDNLEPVLSLLPYAVDVSSGVEAAPRLKDPLKLRQFLDQVEAFNGTSRNQ
;
A
#
# COMPACT_ATOMS: atom_id res chain seq x y z
N MET A 1 -15.85 -6.65 0.80
CA MET A 1 -14.72 -7.00 1.71
C MET A 1 -13.57 -6.05 1.46
N VAL A 2 -13.13 -5.31 2.48
CA VAL A 2 -11.96 -4.42 2.45
C VAL A 2 -10.70 -5.23 2.77
N ARG A 3 -9.62 -4.99 2.03
CA ARG A 3 -8.30 -5.62 2.21
C ARG A 3 -7.37 -4.70 2.98
N ALA A 4 -6.36 -5.25 3.66
CA ALA A 4 -5.33 -4.46 4.33
C ALA A 4 -3.95 -4.74 3.73
N LYS A 5 -3.22 -3.67 3.39
CA LYS A 5 -1.80 -3.73 3.01
C LYS A 5 -0.95 -3.08 4.12
N ILE A 6 0.12 -3.76 4.50
CA ILE A 6 1.11 -3.25 5.48
C ILE A 6 2.36 -2.83 4.72
N CYS A 7 2.59 -1.53 4.63
CA CYS A 7 3.67 -0.94 3.83
C CYS A 7 4.92 -0.62 4.66
N GLY A 8 6.07 -0.54 3.98
CA GLY A 8 7.35 -0.20 4.60
C GLY A 8 7.94 -1.31 5.46
N ILE A 9 7.73 -2.55 5.06
CA ILE A 9 8.37 -3.73 5.67
C ILE A 9 9.87 -3.69 5.37
N THR A 10 10.68 -3.90 6.42
CA THR A 10 12.14 -3.93 6.33
C THR A 10 12.75 -5.12 7.08
N ARG A 11 11.94 -5.88 7.81
CA ARG A 11 12.36 -6.99 8.67
C ARG A 11 11.49 -8.21 8.41
N LEU A 12 12.10 -9.39 8.56
CA LEU A 12 11.40 -10.67 8.40
C LEU A 12 10.28 -10.84 9.43
N GLU A 13 10.56 -10.49 10.68
CA GLU A 13 9.61 -10.67 11.78
C GLU A 13 8.33 -9.84 11.57
N ASP A 14 8.48 -8.61 11.05
CA ASP A 14 7.36 -7.73 10.76
C ASP A 14 6.50 -8.26 9.59
N ALA A 15 7.15 -8.85 8.59
CA ALA A 15 6.47 -9.48 7.45
C ALA A 15 5.65 -10.71 7.87
N LEU A 16 6.28 -11.62 8.64
CA LEU A 16 5.62 -12.82 9.15
C LEU A 16 4.47 -12.49 10.10
N LEU A 17 4.66 -11.49 10.96
CA LEU A 17 3.59 -11.04 11.85
C LEU A 17 2.41 -10.45 11.07
N ALA A 18 2.67 -9.64 10.03
CA ALA A 18 1.61 -9.10 9.18
C ALA A 18 0.83 -10.22 8.49
N GLU A 19 1.51 -11.23 7.94
CA GLU A 19 0.88 -12.40 7.34
C GLU A 19 0.05 -13.19 8.35
N GLN A 20 0.61 -13.50 9.53
CA GLN A 20 -0.07 -14.25 10.59
C GLN A 20 -1.34 -13.54 11.06
N LEU A 21 -1.35 -12.21 11.07
CA LEU A 21 -2.48 -11.39 11.46
C LEU A 21 -3.48 -11.16 10.31
N GLY A 22 -3.29 -11.78 9.14
CA GLY A 22 -4.25 -11.75 8.03
C GLY A 22 -4.10 -10.55 7.09
N ALA A 23 -2.94 -9.91 7.03
CA ALA A 23 -2.68 -8.92 5.99
C ALA A 23 -2.80 -9.53 4.60
N TRP A 24 -3.44 -8.83 3.66
CA TRP A 24 -3.55 -9.27 2.26
C TRP A 24 -2.31 -8.98 1.44
N ALA A 25 -1.56 -7.94 1.82
CA ALA A 25 -0.34 -7.57 1.14
C ALA A 25 0.69 -6.95 2.10
N VAL A 26 1.95 -7.10 1.75
CA VAL A 26 3.08 -6.39 2.35
C VAL A 26 3.80 -5.56 1.30
N GLY A 27 4.24 -4.35 1.67
CA GLY A 27 4.93 -3.43 0.79
C GLY A 27 6.38 -3.21 1.20
N PHE A 28 7.29 -3.30 0.22
CA PHE A 28 8.72 -3.04 0.34
C PHE A 28 9.07 -1.79 -0.46
N ILE A 29 9.76 -0.82 0.15
CA ILE A 29 10.11 0.43 -0.50
C ILE A 29 11.50 0.31 -1.11
N LEU A 30 11.57 0.38 -2.45
CA LEU A 30 12.81 0.31 -3.22
C LEU A 30 13.31 1.69 -3.66
N ALA A 31 12.57 2.75 -3.30
CA ALA A 31 12.97 4.13 -3.61
C ALA A 31 14.15 4.56 -2.73
N PRO A 32 15.33 4.93 -3.31
CA PRO A 32 16.47 5.41 -2.55
C PRO A 32 16.15 6.66 -1.72
N GLY A 33 16.88 6.85 -0.63
CA GLY A 33 16.78 8.07 0.20
C GLY A 33 15.58 8.09 1.16
N THR A 34 14.72 7.10 1.17
CA THR A 34 13.66 6.99 2.17
C THR A 34 14.16 6.24 3.41
N ARG A 35 13.58 6.58 4.59
CA ARG A 35 13.95 5.89 5.85
C ARG A 35 13.65 4.39 5.83
N ARG A 36 12.72 3.94 4.97
CA ARG A 36 12.23 2.56 4.87
C ARG A 36 12.71 1.84 3.63
N SER A 37 13.66 2.44 2.89
CA SER A 37 14.25 1.80 1.72
C SER A 37 14.98 0.51 2.08
N VAL A 38 14.78 -0.52 1.24
CA VAL A 38 15.43 -1.84 1.35
C VAL A 38 15.93 -2.26 -0.03
N GLU A 39 17.15 -2.73 -0.10
CA GLU A 39 17.73 -3.26 -1.34
C GLU A 39 17.05 -4.58 -1.76
N PRO A 40 16.89 -4.84 -3.08
CA PRO A 40 16.21 -6.02 -3.61
C PRO A 40 16.72 -7.35 -3.04
N ASP A 41 18.03 -7.50 -2.90
CA ASP A 41 18.65 -8.73 -2.36
C ASP A 41 18.32 -8.96 -0.87
N ARG A 42 18.03 -7.91 -0.12
CA ARG A 42 17.58 -8.00 1.27
C ARG A 42 16.08 -8.30 1.39
N ILE A 43 15.30 -7.92 0.38
CA ILE A 43 13.85 -8.22 0.31
C ILE A 43 13.63 -9.69 0.00
N ARG A 44 14.41 -10.25 -0.92
CA ARG A 44 14.23 -11.61 -1.43
C ARG A 44 14.11 -12.68 -0.35
N PRO A 45 15.01 -12.78 0.68
CA PRO A 45 14.85 -13.75 1.75
C PRO A 45 13.55 -13.58 2.56
N ILE A 46 13.09 -12.33 2.75
CA ILE A 46 11.82 -12.04 3.43
C ILE A 46 10.65 -12.56 2.60
N VAL A 47 10.67 -12.29 1.30
CA VAL A 47 9.64 -12.73 0.34
C VAL A 47 9.56 -14.26 0.26
N GLU A 48 10.72 -14.95 0.25
CA GLU A 48 10.79 -16.41 0.19
C GLU A 48 10.27 -17.10 1.46
N ALA A 49 10.29 -16.41 2.60
CA ALA A 49 9.76 -16.92 3.86
C ALA A 49 8.24 -16.75 4.01
N LEU A 50 7.61 -15.89 3.19
CA LEU A 50 6.16 -15.66 3.22
C LEU A 50 5.41 -16.77 2.48
N GLY A 51 4.23 -17.12 2.97
CA GLY A 51 3.31 -18.06 2.35
C GLY A 51 2.78 -17.56 0.99
N PRO A 52 2.17 -18.42 0.18
CA PRO A 52 1.79 -18.10 -1.20
C PRO A 52 0.59 -17.14 -1.34
N PHE A 53 -0.18 -16.91 -0.28
CA PHE A 53 -1.43 -16.15 -0.34
C PHE A 53 -1.31 -14.68 0.04
N ILE A 54 -0.16 -14.23 0.53
CA ILE A 54 0.08 -12.81 0.79
C ILE A 54 0.77 -12.15 -0.41
N VAL A 55 0.26 -11.00 -0.86
CA VAL A 55 0.80 -10.27 -2.02
C VAL A 55 2.04 -9.45 -1.63
N ARG A 56 3.12 -9.55 -2.41
CA ARG A 56 4.39 -8.82 -2.23
C ARG A 56 4.42 -7.64 -3.19
N VAL A 57 4.37 -6.42 -2.64
CA VAL A 57 4.31 -5.18 -3.39
C VAL A 57 5.65 -4.45 -3.33
N GLY A 58 6.24 -4.13 -4.47
CA GLY A 58 7.39 -3.23 -4.58
C GLY A 58 6.92 -1.79 -4.76
N VAL A 59 7.44 -0.86 -3.95
CA VAL A 59 7.09 0.55 -4.03
C VAL A 59 8.26 1.32 -4.62
N PHE A 60 8.00 2.00 -5.74
CA PHE A 60 8.97 2.76 -6.53
C PHE A 60 8.58 4.24 -6.58
N VAL A 61 9.57 5.12 -6.74
CA VAL A 61 9.38 6.56 -6.91
C VAL A 61 10.25 7.01 -8.07
N ASP A 62 9.62 7.42 -9.16
CA ASP A 62 10.26 7.95 -10.38
C ASP A 62 11.37 7.05 -10.96
N ALA A 63 11.26 5.73 -10.73
CA ALA A 63 12.18 4.74 -11.28
C ALA A 63 11.72 4.36 -12.72
N PRO A 64 12.65 4.35 -13.71
CA PRO A 64 12.30 3.96 -15.07
C PRO A 64 11.91 2.48 -15.15
N PRO A 65 11.07 2.10 -16.16
CA PRO A 65 10.47 0.76 -16.23
C PRO A 65 11.48 -0.39 -16.17
N GLU A 66 12.63 -0.26 -16.82
CA GLU A 66 13.69 -1.29 -16.82
C GLU A 66 14.24 -1.55 -15.40
N VAL A 67 14.41 -0.50 -14.60
CA VAL A 67 14.85 -0.60 -13.20
C VAL A 67 13.75 -1.25 -12.33
N VAL A 68 12.49 -0.85 -12.54
CA VAL A 68 11.35 -1.47 -11.85
C VAL A 68 11.30 -2.96 -12.14
N LEU A 69 11.36 -3.35 -13.42
CA LEU A 69 11.26 -4.75 -13.84
C LEU A 69 12.43 -5.60 -13.30
N GLU A 70 13.66 -5.08 -13.34
CA GLU A 70 14.84 -5.75 -12.79
C GLU A 70 14.69 -5.98 -11.27
N GLN A 71 14.31 -4.95 -10.53
CA GLN A 71 14.18 -5.04 -9.07
C GLN A 71 12.99 -5.92 -8.63
N MET A 72 11.88 -5.89 -9.37
CA MET A 72 10.73 -6.78 -9.17
C MET A 72 11.15 -8.25 -9.32
N GLN A 73 11.92 -8.56 -10.36
CA GLN A 73 12.42 -9.91 -10.62
C GLN A 73 13.43 -10.34 -9.54
N THR A 74 14.41 -9.50 -9.21
CA THR A 74 15.46 -9.79 -8.22
C THR A 74 14.86 -10.08 -6.86
N ALA A 75 13.91 -9.24 -6.41
CA ALA A 75 13.25 -9.37 -5.11
C ALA A 75 12.05 -10.34 -5.11
N ARG A 76 11.70 -10.96 -6.25
CA ARG A 76 10.53 -11.85 -6.42
C ARG A 76 9.21 -11.21 -6.00
N LEU A 77 9.03 -9.94 -6.34
CA LEU A 77 7.81 -9.20 -6.04
C LEU A 77 6.72 -9.49 -7.08
N GLN A 78 5.46 -9.21 -6.73
CA GLN A 78 4.29 -9.60 -7.54
C GLN A 78 3.51 -8.42 -8.09
N VAL A 79 3.54 -7.26 -7.42
CA VAL A 79 2.80 -6.05 -7.80
C VAL A 79 3.74 -4.86 -7.71
N ALA A 80 3.78 -4.01 -8.73
CA ALA A 80 4.54 -2.76 -8.73
C ALA A 80 3.64 -1.59 -8.30
N GLN A 81 4.05 -0.83 -7.29
CA GLN A 81 3.39 0.40 -6.88
C GLN A 81 4.25 1.60 -7.27
N LEU A 82 3.73 2.43 -8.16
CA LEU A 82 4.36 3.66 -8.65
C LEU A 82 3.91 4.83 -7.78
N HIS A 83 4.81 5.40 -6.99
CA HIS A 83 4.49 6.38 -5.94
C HIS A 83 5.13 7.77 -6.17
N GLY A 84 5.63 8.01 -7.37
CA GLY A 84 6.19 9.27 -7.86
C GLY A 84 5.28 9.98 -8.85
N LEU A 85 5.91 10.64 -9.82
CA LEU A 85 5.26 11.35 -10.93
C LEU A 85 5.39 10.58 -12.24
N GLU A 86 5.48 9.26 -12.16
CA GLU A 86 5.67 8.37 -13.31
C GLU A 86 4.61 8.63 -14.39
N PRO A 87 5.02 8.81 -15.66
CA PRO A 87 4.08 9.04 -16.76
C PRO A 87 3.29 7.75 -17.10
N PRO A 88 2.09 7.87 -17.71
CA PRO A 88 1.25 6.73 -18.04
C PRO A 88 1.95 5.63 -18.87
N GLU A 89 2.85 6.02 -19.77
CA GLU A 89 3.58 5.10 -20.64
C GLU A 89 4.50 4.15 -19.86
N TRP A 90 5.01 4.57 -18.70
CA TRP A 90 5.81 3.71 -17.82
C TRP A 90 4.93 2.64 -17.17
N ALA A 91 3.75 3.02 -16.73
CA ALA A 91 2.79 2.06 -16.18
C ALA A 91 2.37 1.02 -17.24
N GLU A 92 2.10 1.45 -18.47
CA GLU A 92 1.74 0.54 -19.58
C GLU A 92 2.85 -0.47 -19.88
N GLN A 93 4.12 -0.05 -19.85
CA GLN A 93 5.25 -0.94 -20.06
C GLN A 93 5.37 -1.98 -18.93
N ILE A 94 5.25 -1.55 -17.66
CA ILE A 94 5.35 -2.43 -16.49
C ILE A 94 4.16 -3.41 -16.44
N ARG A 95 2.94 -2.95 -16.78
CA ARG A 95 1.72 -3.77 -16.78
C ARG A 95 1.75 -4.98 -17.72
N ARG A 96 2.66 -5.01 -18.68
CA ARG A 96 2.87 -6.19 -19.53
C ARG A 96 3.42 -7.39 -18.77
N PHE A 97 4.02 -7.14 -17.60
CA PHE A 97 4.71 -8.16 -16.79
C PHE A 97 4.15 -8.27 -15.38
N TYR A 98 3.74 -7.15 -14.76
CA TYR A 98 3.26 -7.08 -13.38
C TYR A 98 2.04 -6.17 -13.26
N PRO A 99 1.05 -6.51 -12.42
CA PRO A 99 -0.01 -5.56 -12.05
C PRO A 99 0.59 -4.29 -11.45
N VAL A 100 -0.03 -3.14 -11.77
CA VAL A 100 0.44 -1.82 -11.34
C VAL A 100 -0.59 -1.15 -10.42
N ILE A 101 -0.12 -0.65 -9.29
CA ILE A 101 -0.83 0.31 -8.44
C ILE A 101 -0.24 1.70 -8.71
N LYS A 102 -1.05 2.69 -9.08
CA LYS A 102 -0.61 4.08 -9.13
C LYS A 102 -1.01 4.82 -7.87
N ALA A 103 -0.03 5.41 -7.19
CA ALA A 103 -0.27 6.25 -6.03
C ALA A 103 -0.31 7.73 -6.43
N PHE A 104 -1.30 8.45 -5.92
CA PHE A 104 -1.45 9.88 -6.06
C PHE A 104 -1.39 10.57 -4.70
N LYS A 105 -0.56 11.60 -4.58
CA LYS A 105 -0.45 12.42 -3.36
C LYS A 105 -1.50 13.52 -3.35
N LEU A 106 -2.31 13.53 -2.32
CA LEU A 106 -3.36 14.52 -2.14
C LEU A 106 -2.80 15.79 -1.48
N SER A 107 -2.76 16.88 -2.23
CA SER A 107 -2.51 18.26 -1.73
C SER A 107 -3.77 19.14 -1.78
N GLY A 108 -4.90 18.57 -2.16
CA GLY A 108 -6.21 19.16 -2.34
C GLY A 108 -7.17 18.06 -2.82
N PRO A 109 -8.39 18.39 -3.25
CA PRO A 109 -9.33 17.42 -3.81
C PRO A 109 -8.72 16.61 -4.94
N ALA A 110 -9.02 15.30 -4.97
CA ALA A 110 -8.55 14.40 -6.01
C ALA A 110 -9.09 14.84 -7.38
N ARG A 111 -8.28 14.64 -8.40
CA ARG A 111 -8.63 15.02 -9.78
C ARG A 111 -9.36 13.85 -10.45
N PRO A 112 -10.50 14.10 -11.12
CA PRO A 112 -11.24 13.05 -11.83
C PRO A 112 -10.43 12.36 -12.93
N ASP A 113 -9.52 13.07 -13.61
CA ASP A 113 -8.65 12.52 -14.65
C ASP A 113 -7.64 11.46 -14.17
N TRP A 114 -7.45 11.33 -12.87
CA TRP A 114 -6.66 10.21 -12.31
C TRP A 114 -7.31 8.84 -12.57
N LEU A 115 -8.63 8.81 -12.82
CA LEU A 115 -9.35 7.59 -13.19
C LEU A 115 -8.89 7.00 -14.53
N ASP A 116 -8.35 7.84 -15.41
CA ASP A 116 -7.89 7.45 -16.75
C ASP A 116 -6.44 6.93 -16.76
N TYR A 117 -5.74 6.99 -15.61
CA TYR A 117 -4.38 6.48 -15.53
C TYR A 117 -4.34 4.95 -15.73
N PRO A 118 -3.46 4.41 -16.60
CA PRO A 118 -3.44 3.00 -16.97
C PRO A 118 -2.84 2.11 -15.88
N ALA A 119 -3.49 2.02 -14.73
CA ALA A 119 -3.12 1.14 -13.62
C ALA A 119 -4.22 0.12 -13.31
N ASP A 120 -3.87 -0.94 -12.59
CA ASP A 120 -4.83 -1.97 -12.16
C ASP A 120 -5.56 -1.57 -10.88
N ALA A 121 -4.96 -0.68 -10.08
CA ALA A 121 -5.56 -0.07 -8.91
C ALA A 121 -5.00 1.35 -8.71
N LEU A 122 -5.81 2.22 -8.10
CA LEU A 122 -5.38 3.55 -7.69
C LEU A 122 -5.21 3.60 -6.18
N LEU A 123 -4.17 4.27 -5.72
CA LEU A 123 -3.92 4.54 -4.31
C LEU A 123 -3.90 6.05 -4.09
N VAL A 124 -4.57 6.52 -3.05
CA VAL A 124 -4.50 7.91 -2.61
C VAL A 124 -3.77 8.00 -1.29
N ASP A 125 -2.79 8.90 -1.20
CA ASP A 125 -1.97 9.10 0.01
C ASP A 125 -1.94 10.58 0.40
N GLY A 126 -1.89 10.88 1.70
CA GLY A 126 -1.74 12.24 2.21
C GLY A 126 -0.36 12.82 1.92
N VAL A 127 -0.27 14.15 1.80
CA VAL A 127 0.98 14.87 1.49
C VAL A 127 2.01 14.80 2.61
N THR A 128 1.59 14.58 3.86
CA THR A 128 2.48 14.65 5.02
C THR A 128 2.69 13.24 5.61
N PRO A 129 3.66 12.46 5.09
CA PRO A 129 3.95 11.15 5.63
C PRO A 129 4.34 11.24 7.11
N GLY A 130 3.65 10.47 7.96
CA GLY A 130 3.99 10.35 9.38
C GLY A 130 3.48 11.47 10.30
N SER A 131 2.73 12.44 9.81
CA SER A 131 2.10 13.49 10.65
C SER A 131 0.93 12.99 11.50
N GLY A 132 0.37 11.83 11.19
CA GLY A 132 -0.88 11.36 11.80
C GLY A 132 -2.11 12.18 11.41
N GLN A 133 -1.93 13.27 10.65
CA GLN A 133 -3.03 14.07 10.13
C GLN A 133 -3.52 13.49 8.81
N ARG A 134 -4.84 13.27 8.74
CA ARG A 134 -5.52 12.82 7.54
C ARG A 134 -5.99 14.02 6.72
N TYR A 135 -6.06 13.82 5.42
CA TYR A 135 -6.80 14.72 4.53
C TYR A 135 -8.32 14.55 4.74
N PRO A 136 -9.14 15.57 4.41
CA PRO A 136 -10.59 15.46 4.42
C PRO A 136 -11.06 14.33 3.48
N LEU A 137 -11.97 13.47 3.96
CA LEU A 137 -12.42 12.31 3.16
C LEU A 137 -13.22 12.69 1.92
N ASP A 138 -13.85 13.87 1.91
CA ASP A 138 -14.54 14.43 0.74
C ASP A 138 -13.60 14.69 -0.45
N TRP A 139 -12.30 14.88 -0.19
CA TRP A 139 -11.31 15.06 -1.25
C TRP A 139 -11.19 13.86 -2.20
N ILE A 140 -11.49 12.66 -1.73
CA ILE A 140 -11.40 11.44 -2.57
C ILE A 140 -12.71 11.07 -3.25
N THR A 141 -13.79 11.84 -3.03
CA THR A 141 -15.11 11.58 -3.62
C THR A 141 -15.06 11.33 -5.14
N PRO A 142 -14.29 12.08 -5.95
CA PRO A 142 -14.21 11.84 -7.40
C PRO A 142 -13.68 10.44 -7.76
N LEU A 143 -12.94 9.78 -6.86
CA LEU A 143 -12.31 8.49 -7.13
C LEU A 143 -13.08 7.30 -6.52
N LEU A 144 -14.12 7.52 -5.72
CA LEU A 144 -14.87 6.44 -5.07
C LEU A 144 -15.54 5.46 -6.05
N GLN A 145 -15.78 5.90 -7.28
CA GLN A 145 -16.30 5.03 -8.35
C GLN A 145 -15.26 4.05 -8.90
N HIS A 146 -13.96 4.24 -8.61
CA HIS A 146 -12.92 3.32 -9.10
C HIS A 146 -13.02 1.97 -8.35
N PRO A 147 -13.17 0.83 -9.06
CA PRO A 147 -13.46 -0.46 -8.43
C PRO A 147 -12.34 -0.99 -7.54
N ARG A 148 -11.13 -0.44 -7.69
CA ARG A 148 -9.95 -0.83 -6.90
C ARG A 148 -9.24 0.40 -6.32
N LEU A 149 -10.01 1.23 -5.61
CA LEU A 149 -9.45 2.37 -4.87
C LEU A 149 -8.83 1.88 -3.55
N ILE A 150 -7.57 2.22 -3.33
CA ILE A 150 -6.82 1.98 -2.10
C ILE A 150 -6.67 3.31 -1.37
N ILE A 151 -7.02 3.33 -0.10
CA ILE A 151 -6.92 4.54 0.73
C ILE A 151 -5.74 4.40 1.68
N ALA A 152 -4.82 5.37 1.63
CA ALA A 152 -3.65 5.49 2.47
C ALA A 152 -3.56 6.90 3.11
N GLY A 153 -2.46 7.20 3.78
CA GLY A 153 -2.15 8.50 4.33
C GLY A 153 -2.64 8.72 5.75
N GLY A 154 -1.72 8.61 6.70
CA GLY A 154 -1.97 8.88 8.11
C GLY A 154 -2.94 7.92 8.81
N LEU A 155 -3.20 6.74 8.22
CA LEU A 155 -4.06 5.73 8.85
C LEU A 155 -3.41 5.18 10.14
N THR A 156 -4.23 5.03 11.15
CA THR A 156 -3.90 4.41 12.46
C THR A 156 -5.10 3.58 12.91
N PRO A 157 -4.97 2.69 13.90
CA PRO A 157 -6.13 2.03 14.49
C PRO A 157 -7.22 3.01 14.97
N ASP A 158 -6.83 4.19 15.47
CA ASP A 158 -7.77 5.15 16.06
C ASP A 158 -8.61 5.93 15.04
N ASN A 159 -8.21 5.93 13.75
CA ASN A 159 -8.88 6.73 12.71
C ASN A 159 -9.35 5.92 11.51
N LEU A 160 -9.36 4.58 11.59
CA LEU A 160 -9.61 3.69 10.47
C LEU A 160 -11.10 3.55 10.11
N GLU A 161 -12.00 3.53 11.10
CA GLU A 161 -13.44 3.25 10.91
C GLU A 161 -14.12 4.12 9.85
N PRO A 162 -13.95 5.47 9.83
CA PRO A 162 -14.57 6.31 8.79
C PRO A 162 -14.08 5.97 7.37
N VAL A 163 -12.87 5.42 7.22
CA VAL A 163 -12.34 4.98 5.92
C VAL A 163 -12.95 3.67 5.48
N LEU A 164 -13.09 2.72 6.41
CA LEU A 164 -13.73 1.43 6.12
C LEU A 164 -15.19 1.62 5.67
N SER A 165 -15.88 2.62 6.24
CA SER A 165 -17.26 2.96 5.89
C SER A 165 -17.44 3.43 4.44
N LEU A 166 -16.35 3.89 3.77
CA LEU A 166 -16.36 4.20 2.33
C LEU A 166 -16.28 2.96 1.45
N LEU A 167 -16.11 1.77 2.03
CA LEU A 167 -16.01 0.47 1.34
C LEU A 167 -14.88 0.46 0.27
N PRO A 168 -13.67 0.96 0.56
CA PRO A 168 -12.59 0.94 -0.43
C PRO A 168 -12.22 -0.50 -0.79
N TYR A 169 -11.53 -0.66 -1.92
CA TYR A 169 -10.96 -1.96 -2.28
C TYR A 169 -9.93 -2.44 -1.25
N ALA A 170 -9.10 -1.50 -0.75
CA ALA A 170 -8.14 -1.78 0.32
C ALA A 170 -7.79 -0.52 1.12
N VAL A 171 -7.22 -0.73 2.29
CA VAL A 171 -6.54 0.30 3.10
C VAL A 171 -5.04 -0.02 3.14
N ASP A 172 -4.19 1.00 3.10
CA ASP A 172 -2.72 0.87 3.17
C ASP A 172 -2.15 1.68 4.33
N VAL A 173 -1.41 1.01 5.20
CA VAL A 173 -0.82 1.64 6.39
C VAL A 173 0.68 1.39 6.47
N SER A 174 1.44 2.41 6.87
CA SER A 174 2.88 2.30 7.11
C SER A 174 3.24 2.77 8.53
N SER A 175 3.40 4.08 8.73
CA SER A 175 3.85 4.66 10.02
C SER A 175 2.83 4.52 11.15
N GLY A 176 1.53 4.48 10.84
CA GLY A 176 0.48 4.40 11.86
C GLY A 176 0.47 3.11 12.68
N VAL A 177 1.18 2.09 12.21
CA VAL A 177 1.40 0.82 12.92
C VAL A 177 2.88 0.57 13.26
N GLU A 178 3.67 1.64 13.40
CA GLU A 178 5.07 1.56 13.80
C GLU A 178 5.27 1.96 15.28
N ALA A 179 6.21 1.29 15.95
CA ALA A 179 6.78 1.71 17.24
C ALA A 179 7.88 2.74 17.04
N ALA A 180 8.66 2.59 15.97
CA ALA A 180 9.69 3.49 15.50
C ALA A 180 9.84 3.32 13.97
N PRO A 181 10.44 4.27 13.24
CA PRO A 181 10.68 4.10 11.81
C PRO A 181 11.36 2.75 11.51
N ARG A 182 10.77 1.96 10.57
CA ARG A 182 11.23 0.62 10.16
C ARG A 182 10.91 -0.52 11.15
N LEU A 183 10.26 -0.25 12.26
CA LEU A 183 9.89 -1.25 13.26
C LEU A 183 8.37 -1.22 13.47
N LYS A 184 7.68 -2.29 13.06
CA LYS A 184 6.24 -2.40 13.31
C LYS A 184 5.97 -2.64 14.80
N ASP A 185 4.89 -2.04 15.30
CA ASP A 185 4.38 -2.27 16.64
C ASP A 185 3.39 -3.44 16.60
N PRO A 186 3.66 -4.56 17.27
CA PRO A 186 2.78 -5.73 17.20
C PRO A 186 1.34 -5.47 17.68
N LEU A 187 1.18 -4.60 18.66
CA LEU A 187 -0.16 -4.28 19.20
C LEU A 187 -0.95 -3.40 18.22
N LYS A 188 -0.34 -2.33 17.70
CA LYS A 188 -0.98 -1.47 16.69
C LYS A 188 -1.30 -2.24 15.41
N LEU A 189 -0.37 -3.11 14.98
CA LEU A 189 -0.56 -3.92 13.79
C LEU A 189 -1.75 -4.88 13.96
N ARG A 190 -1.84 -5.56 15.10
CA ARG A 190 -3.00 -6.39 15.45
C ARG A 190 -4.28 -5.58 15.50
N GLN A 191 -4.32 -4.48 16.24
CA GLN A 191 -5.50 -3.63 16.35
C GLN A 191 -6.01 -3.15 14.99
N PHE A 192 -5.10 -2.78 14.09
CA PHE A 192 -5.46 -2.35 12.73
C PHE A 192 -6.10 -3.48 11.92
N LEU A 193 -5.49 -4.67 11.93
CA LEU A 193 -5.96 -5.80 11.14
C LEU A 193 -7.26 -6.40 11.73
N ASP A 194 -7.37 -6.51 13.05
CA ASP A 194 -8.59 -6.97 13.73
C ASP A 194 -9.80 -6.06 13.40
N GLN A 195 -9.60 -4.73 13.31
CA GLN A 195 -10.67 -3.81 12.91
C GLN A 195 -11.12 -4.03 11.45
N VAL A 196 -10.18 -4.26 10.52
CA VAL A 196 -10.54 -4.58 9.13
C VAL A 196 -11.30 -5.90 9.04
N GLU A 197 -10.88 -6.91 9.80
CA GLU A 197 -11.57 -8.20 9.85
C GLU A 197 -12.97 -8.09 10.46
N ALA A 198 -13.11 -7.42 11.59
CA ALA A 198 -14.40 -7.18 12.25
C ALA A 198 -15.38 -6.44 11.34
N PHE A 199 -14.91 -5.40 10.64
CA PHE A 199 -15.72 -4.67 9.67
C PHE A 199 -16.22 -5.59 8.54
N ASN A 200 -15.34 -6.44 8.01
CA ASN A 200 -15.71 -7.41 6.96
C ASN A 200 -16.69 -8.46 7.46
N GLY A 201 -16.61 -8.87 8.72
CA GLY A 201 -17.53 -9.82 9.35
C GLY A 201 -18.95 -9.26 9.49
N THR A 202 -19.10 -8.02 9.92
CA THR A 202 -20.39 -7.33 10.03
C THR A 202 -21.04 -7.09 8.68
N SER A 203 -20.26 -6.74 7.65
CA SER A 203 -20.77 -6.48 6.30
C SER A 203 -21.24 -7.74 5.54
N ARG A 204 -20.92 -8.95 6.01
CA ARG A 204 -21.41 -10.22 5.41
C ARG A 204 -22.78 -10.64 5.94
N ASN A 205 -23.23 -10.05 7.03
CA ASN A 205 -24.49 -10.42 7.70
C ASN A 205 -25.64 -9.43 7.37
N GLN A 206 -25.42 -8.49 6.49
CA GLN A 206 -26.41 -7.57 5.91
C GLN A 206 -26.62 -7.86 4.43
#